data_fa6ef2f5cca5700fcde7d836b9069c53
#
_entry.id   fa6ef2f5cca5700fcde7d836b9069c53
#
_cell.length_a   1.000
_cell.length_b   1.000
_cell.length_c   1.000
_cell.angle_alpha   90.00
_cell.angle_beta   90.00
_cell.angle_gamma   90.00
#
_symmetry.space_group_name_H-M   'P 1'
#
loop_
_entity.id
_entity.type
_entity.pdbx_description
1 polymer ?
#
loop_
_entity_poly.entity_id
_entity_poly.type
_entity_poly.pdbx_seq_one_letter_code
_entity_poly.pdbx_strand_id
1 'polypeptide(L)'
;MNVKKIARGDQPVRRVDRERAPRWAVSAGWAYIGAVAVLAGYVVVAVTIGAGFERDLVAAAEREGVAVNALANSTQAEITQDHPVYALLTGLLLFVSPALLALAARQIRTGAPGRLAQLAWWSAMATLVVWWAYVALGLGLFADPENLPPLVRDFDVLTVPLVSALSLLALASMVFAAEAVRGHGVVRRAGRATTVVSILLGVVSVVALVGTGFADPVAPIVIVPGGLILGIALLRAQRPAHTG
;
A
#
# COMPACT_ATOMS: atom_id res chain seq x y z
N MET A 1 52.75 31.71 -47.85
CA MET A 1 52.36 31.30 -46.52
C MET A 1 50.90 31.70 -46.28
N ASN A 2 49.97 30.79 -46.53
CA ASN A 2 48.52 31.04 -46.41
C ASN A 2 48.01 30.43 -45.10
N VAL A 3 47.71 31.26 -44.15
CA VAL A 3 47.10 30.85 -42.87
C VAL A 3 45.57 30.78 -43.08
N LYS A 4 45.03 29.56 -43.20
CA LYS A 4 43.61 29.30 -43.21
C LYS A 4 43.01 29.60 -41.83
N LYS A 5 42.23 30.67 -41.69
CA LYS A 5 41.34 30.97 -40.57
C LYS A 5 40.28 29.85 -40.49
N ILE A 6 40.41 28.98 -39.52
CA ILE A 6 39.36 28.01 -39.16
C ILE A 6 38.24 28.81 -38.46
N ALA A 7 37.14 29.03 -39.15
CA ALA A 7 35.93 29.56 -38.59
C ALA A 7 35.42 28.53 -37.56
N ARG A 8 35.46 28.87 -36.26
CA ARG A 8 34.69 28.17 -35.21
C ARG A 8 33.22 28.38 -35.51
N GLY A 9 32.60 27.37 -36.09
CA GLY A 9 31.16 27.33 -36.23
C GLY A 9 30.51 27.33 -34.86
N ASP A 10 29.69 28.34 -34.61
CA ASP A 10 28.73 28.37 -33.54
C ASP A 10 27.84 27.13 -33.64
N GLN A 11 28.18 26.07 -32.91
CA GLN A 11 27.25 24.99 -32.73
C GLN A 11 26.10 25.53 -31.89
N PRO A 12 24.84 25.50 -32.37
CA PRO A 12 23.71 25.92 -31.58
C PRO A 12 23.69 25.06 -30.33
N VAL A 13 23.77 25.71 -29.18
CA VAL A 13 23.55 25.05 -27.87
C VAL A 13 22.23 24.32 -27.96
N ARG A 14 22.27 23.01 -28.23
CA ARG A 14 21.10 22.16 -28.16
C ARG A 14 20.47 22.38 -26.80
N ARG A 15 19.38 23.13 -26.78
CA ARG A 15 18.49 23.16 -25.61
C ARG A 15 18.18 21.69 -25.29
N VAL A 16 18.73 21.19 -24.20
CA VAL A 16 18.35 19.88 -23.67
C VAL A 16 16.88 20.05 -23.28
N ASP A 17 16.00 19.70 -24.20
CA ASP A 17 14.58 19.60 -23.87
C ASP A 17 14.49 18.62 -22.70
N ARG A 18 14.13 19.15 -21.52
CA ARG A 18 13.85 18.32 -20.34
C ARG A 18 12.70 17.42 -20.73
N GLU A 19 13.03 16.24 -21.25
CA GLU A 19 12.03 15.26 -21.62
C GLU A 19 11.16 14.94 -20.41
N ARG A 20 9.86 15.13 -20.59
CA ARG A 20 8.85 14.87 -19.56
C ARG A 20 8.94 13.42 -19.08
N ALA A 21 8.66 13.21 -17.81
CA ALA A 21 8.56 11.87 -17.22
C ALA A 21 7.70 10.95 -18.12
N PRO A 22 8.08 9.68 -18.29
CA PRO A 22 7.28 8.75 -19.08
C PRO A 22 5.88 8.59 -18.44
N ARG A 23 4.84 8.56 -19.26
CA ARG A 23 3.43 8.54 -18.79
C ARG A 23 3.17 7.43 -17.78
N TRP A 24 3.76 6.26 -17.96
CA TRP A 24 3.62 5.15 -17.02
C TRP A 24 4.16 5.47 -15.63
N ALA A 25 5.29 6.18 -15.55
CA ALA A 25 5.89 6.57 -14.27
C ALA A 25 4.99 7.57 -13.52
N VAL A 26 4.43 8.55 -14.24
CA VAL A 26 3.48 9.50 -13.67
C VAL A 26 2.22 8.78 -13.16
N SER A 27 1.66 7.87 -13.96
CA SER A 27 0.48 7.10 -13.56
C SER A 27 0.76 6.19 -12.36
N ALA A 28 1.91 5.50 -12.32
CA ALA A 28 2.33 4.70 -11.19
C ALA A 28 2.55 5.57 -9.93
N GLY A 29 3.18 6.74 -10.09
CA GLY A 29 3.40 7.70 -9.01
C GLY A 29 2.09 8.15 -8.37
N TRP A 30 1.12 8.57 -9.16
CA TRP A 30 -0.20 8.95 -8.67
C TRP A 30 -0.95 7.78 -7.99
N ALA A 31 -0.82 6.57 -8.52
CA ALA A 31 -1.45 5.40 -7.91
C ALA A 31 -0.85 5.07 -6.53
N TYR A 32 0.48 5.17 -6.35
CA TYR A 32 1.09 5.02 -5.02
C TYR A 32 0.67 6.12 -4.06
N ILE A 33 0.69 7.39 -4.48
CA ILE A 33 0.24 8.51 -3.65
C ILE A 33 -1.24 8.34 -3.27
N GLY A 34 -2.07 7.93 -4.23
CA GLY A 34 -3.49 7.65 -3.99
C GLY A 34 -3.70 6.53 -2.96
N ALA A 35 -2.95 5.42 -3.06
CA ALA A 35 -3.04 4.34 -2.09
C ALA A 35 -2.68 4.81 -0.67
N VAL A 36 -1.63 5.62 -0.54
CA VAL A 36 -1.21 6.22 0.74
C VAL A 36 -2.26 7.21 1.25
N ALA A 37 -2.81 8.07 0.39
CA ALA A 37 -3.84 9.03 0.79
C ALA A 37 -5.11 8.33 1.28
N VAL A 38 -5.50 7.22 0.65
CA VAL A 38 -6.62 6.39 1.09
C VAL A 38 -6.36 5.77 2.47
N LEU A 39 -5.15 5.24 2.72
CA LEU A 39 -4.79 4.72 4.04
C LEU A 39 -4.74 5.83 5.11
N ALA A 40 -4.24 7.01 4.76
CA ALA A 40 -4.29 8.15 5.67
C ALA A 40 -5.75 8.57 5.97
N GLY A 41 -6.61 8.56 4.96
CA GLY A 41 -8.05 8.78 5.11
C GLY A 41 -8.70 7.76 6.04
N TYR A 42 -8.33 6.49 5.92
CA TYR A 42 -8.76 5.45 6.86
C TYR A 42 -8.39 5.78 8.31
N VAL A 43 -7.15 6.19 8.58
CA VAL A 43 -6.72 6.59 9.92
C VAL A 43 -7.52 7.78 10.44
N VAL A 44 -7.76 8.79 9.59
CA VAL A 44 -8.57 9.96 9.97
C VAL A 44 -10.00 9.54 10.31
N VAL A 45 -10.64 8.69 9.52
CA VAL A 45 -12.00 8.18 9.78
C VAL A 45 -12.01 7.35 11.08
N ALA A 46 -11.01 6.50 11.30
CA ALA A 46 -10.90 5.69 12.51
C ALA A 46 -10.81 6.58 13.77
N VAL A 47 -9.98 7.62 13.75
CA VAL A 47 -9.79 8.49 14.91
C VAL A 47 -10.96 9.44 15.15
N THR A 48 -11.64 9.91 14.09
CA THR A 48 -12.71 10.91 14.21
C THR A 48 -14.10 10.29 14.36
N ILE A 49 -14.52 9.51 13.36
CA ILE A 49 -15.85 8.88 13.33
C ILE A 49 -15.85 7.59 14.15
N GLY A 50 -14.73 6.85 14.15
CA GLY A 50 -14.58 5.58 14.86
C GLY A 50 -14.46 5.69 16.38
N ALA A 51 -14.26 6.89 16.93
CA ALA A 51 -14.16 7.06 18.39
C ALA A 51 -15.43 6.64 19.17
N GLY A 52 -16.59 6.70 18.54
CA GLY A 52 -17.85 6.17 19.07
C GLY A 52 -17.85 4.64 19.08
N PHE A 53 -17.55 4.05 17.94
CA PHE A 53 -17.44 2.62 17.75
C PHE A 53 -16.44 1.97 18.72
N GLU A 54 -15.25 2.58 18.89
CA GLU A 54 -14.22 2.08 19.82
C GLU A 54 -14.70 2.13 21.27
N ARG A 55 -15.40 3.21 21.69
CA ARG A 55 -15.96 3.30 23.04
C ARG A 55 -16.99 2.22 23.30
N ASP A 56 -17.84 1.90 22.34
CA ASP A 56 -18.88 0.88 22.50
C ASP A 56 -18.26 -0.52 22.54
N LEU A 57 -17.19 -0.79 21.78
CA LEU A 57 -16.39 -2.01 21.89
C LEU A 57 -15.75 -2.17 23.29
N VAL A 58 -15.12 -1.11 23.79
CA VAL A 58 -14.50 -1.14 25.14
C VAL A 58 -15.56 -1.36 26.22
N ALA A 59 -16.69 -0.67 26.14
CA ALA A 59 -17.79 -0.82 27.09
C ALA A 59 -18.42 -2.24 27.05
N ALA A 60 -18.48 -2.86 25.87
CA ALA A 60 -18.92 -4.24 25.75
C ALA A 60 -17.92 -5.22 26.37
N ALA A 61 -16.63 -5.03 26.08
CA ALA A 61 -15.54 -5.85 26.63
C ALA A 61 -15.49 -5.78 28.16
N GLU A 62 -15.66 -4.58 28.74
CA GLU A 62 -15.74 -4.40 30.20
C GLU A 62 -16.96 -5.10 30.81
N ARG A 63 -18.12 -5.05 30.15
CA ARG A 63 -19.34 -5.74 30.60
C ARG A 63 -19.20 -7.27 30.59
N GLU A 64 -18.51 -7.80 29.57
CA GLU A 64 -18.28 -9.25 29.43
C GLU A 64 -17.04 -9.72 30.24
N GLY A 65 -16.24 -8.82 30.78
CA GLY A 65 -15.01 -9.15 31.54
C GLY A 65 -13.91 -9.76 30.68
N VAL A 66 -13.87 -9.40 29.36
CA VAL A 66 -12.91 -9.90 28.38
C VAL A 66 -12.09 -8.76 27.78
N ALA A 67 -11.02 -9.08 27.08
CA ALA A 67 -10.31 -8.09 26.26
C ALA A 67 -11.12 -7.74 25.00
N VAL A 68 -10.96 -6.53 24.46
CA VAL A 68 -11.69 -6.07 23.26
C VAL A 68 -11.52 -7.03 22.08
N ASN A 69 -10.32 -7.56 21.88
CA ASN A 69 -10.02 -8.54 20.83
C ASN A 69 -10.56 -9.96 21.11
N ALA A 70 -11.13 -10.19 22.27
CA ALA A 70 -11.77 -11.46 22.65
C ALA A 70 -13.30 -11.36 22.73
N LEU A 71 -13.88 -10.20 22.31
CA LEU A 71 -15.34 -10.06 22.17
C LEU A 71 -15.85 -11.03 21.10
N ALA A 72 -17.01 -11.64 21.37
CA ALA A 72 -17.69 -12.49 20.40
C ALA A 72 -18.00 -11.70 19.11
N ASN A 73 -17.86 -12.34 17.94
CA ASN A 73 -18.16 -11.70 16.65
C ASN A 73 -19.62 -11.28 16.52
N SER A 74 -20.56 -11.92 17.23
CA SER A 74 -21.96 -11.47 17.33
C SER A 74 -22.08 -10.10 18.00
N THR A 75 -21.40 -9.88 19.14
CA THR A 75 -21.35 -8.58 19.83
C THR A 75 -20.69 -7.52 18.95
N GLN A 76 -19.57 -7.86 18.26
CA GLN A 76 -18.94 -6.94 17.32
C GLN A 76 -19.84 -6.61 16.14
N ALA A 77 -20.62 -7.56 15.63
CA ALA A 77 -21.59 -7.35 14.54
C ALA A 77 -22.71 -6.38 14.97
N GLU A 78 -23.26 -6.54 16.17
CA GLU A 78 -24.27 -5.63 16.72
C GLU A 78 -23.73 -4.20 16.80
N ILE A 79 -22.54 -4.01 17.41
CA ILE A 79 -21.90 -2.68 17.52
C ILE A 79 -21.61 -2.11 16.11
N THR A 80 -21.19 -2.94 15.16
CA THR A 80 -20.92 -2.52 13.80
C THR A 80 -22.18 -2.02 13.11
N GLN A 81 -23.32 -2.65 13.35
CA GLN A 81 -24.63 -2.22 12.82
C GLN A 81 -25.09 -0.89 13.40
N ASP A 82 -24.73 -0.57 14.64
CA ASP A 82 -25.03 0.71 15.27
C ASP A 82 -24.15 1.87 14.70
N HIS A 83 -23.03 1.52 14.02
CA HIS A 83 -22.11 2.47 13.41
C HIS A 83 -21.96 2.31 11.89
N PRO A 84 -23.05 2.31 11.09
CA PRO A 84 -23.03 1.94 9.67
C PRO A 84 -22.17 2.88 8.82
N VAL A 85 -22.12 4.17 9.15
CA VAL A 85 -21.31 5.15 8.41
C VAL A 85 -19.82 4.87 8.59
N TYR A 86 -19.38 4.58 9.82
CA TYR A 86 -18.00 4.22 10.10
C TYR A 86 -17.59 2.96 9.34
N ALA A 87 -18.37 1.91 9.45
CA ALA A 87 -18.08 0.63 8.82
C ALA A 87 -18.06 0.72 7.29
N LEU A 88 -19.02 1.46 6.68
CA LEU A 88 -19.04 1.66 5.23
C LEU A 88 -17.83 2.45 4.75
N LEU A 89 -17.48 3.55 5.42
CA LEU A 89 -16.33 4.38 5.03
C LEU A 89 -15.00 3.63 5.18
N THR A 90 -14.80 2.94 6.30
CA THR A 90 -13.58 2.15 6.52
C THR A 90 -13.47 1.01 5.53
N GLY A 91 -14.56 0.28 5.29
CA GLY A 91 -14.63 -0.77 4.27
C GLY A 91 -14.28 -0.26 2.88
N LEU A 92 -14.88 0.86 2.45
CA LEU A 92 -14.61 1.48 1.14
C LEU A 92 -13.13 1.91 0.99
N LEU A 93 -12.59 2.59 2.01
CA LEU A 93 -11.19 3.04 1.99
C LEU A 93 -10.23 1.84 1.92
N LEU A 94 -10.47 0.81 2.74
CA LEU A 94 -9.68 -0.41 2.72
C LEU A 94 -9.83 -1.19 1.41
N PHE A 95 -10.98 -1.10 0.74
CA PHE A 95 -11.20 -1.75 -0.55
C PHE A 95 -10.45 -1.08 -1.71
N VAL A 96 -10.33 0.25 -1.69
CA VAL A 96 -9.70 1.04 -2.78
C VAL A 96 -8.16 0.99 -2.72
N SER A 97 -7.57 1.01 -1.53
CA SER A 97 -6.11 1.09 -1.37
C SER A 97 -5.33 -0.01 -2.11
N PRO A 98 -5.66 -1.31 -1.99
CA PRO A 98 -4.92 -2.37 -2.69
C PRO A 98 -5.14 -2.35 -4.20
N ALA A 99 -6.29 -1.86 -4.68
CA ALA A 99 -6.54 -1.69 -6.11
C ALA A 99 -5.59 -0.64 -6.71
N LEU A 100 -5.32 0.44 -5.99
CA LEU A 100 -4.35 1.46 -6.41
C LEU A 100 -2.91 0.92 -6.38
N LEU A 101 -2.54 0.09 -5.40
CA LEU A 101 -1.24 -0.59 -5.39
C LEU A 101 -1.08 -1.53 -6.59
N ALA A 102 -2.10 -2.30 -6.91
CA ALA A 102 -2.12 -3.18 -8.08
C ALA A 102 -2.02 -2.36 -9.39
N LEU A 103 -2.74 -1.23 -9.49
CA LEU A 103 -2.63 -0.33 -10.62
C LEU A 103 -1.22 0.21 -10.79
N ALA A 104 -0.56 0.64 -9.71
CA ALA A 104 0.82 1.12 -9.73
C ALA A 104 1.79 0.03 -10.23
N ALA A 105 1.69 -1.17 -9.70
CA ALA A 105 2.51 -2.31 -10.12
C ALA A 105 2.29 -2.68 -11.60
N ARG A 106 1.03 -2.61 -12.08
CA ARG A 106 0.70 -2.80 -13.51
C ARG A 106 1.41 -1.77 -14.39
N GLN A 107 1.37 -0.49 -14.02
CA GLN A 107 2.02 0.57 -14.78
C GLN A 107 3.55 0.37 -14.83
N ILE A 108 4.17 -0.04 -13.72
CA ILE A 108 5.60 -0.36 -13.69
C ILE A 108 5.89 -1.56 -14.57
N ARG A 109 5.09 -2.61 -14.54
CA ARG A 109 5.26 -3.79 -15.39
C ARG A 109 5.23 -3.45 -16.88
N THR A 110 4.37 -2.52 -17.29
CA THR A 110 4.28 -2.09 -18.71
C THR A 110 5.42 -1.17 -19.11
N GLY A 111 5.89 -0.31 -18.22
CA GLY A 111 6.88 0.72 -18.51
C GLY A 111 8.33 0.34 -18.23
N ALA A 112 8.54 -0.58 -17.30
CA ALA A 112 9.85 -1.12 -16.90
C ALA A 112 9.80 -2.67 -16.90
N PRO A 113 9.60 -3.31 -18.07
CA PRO A 113 9.39 -4.75 -18.15
C PRO A 113 10.60 -5.54 -17.66
N GLY A 114 10.34 -6.65 -16.96
CA GLY A 114 11.37 -7.55 -16.45
C GLY A 114 10.84 -8.43 -15.33
N ARG A 115 11.68 -9.37 -14.87
CA ARG A 115 11.29 -10.35 -13.84
C ARG A 115 10.85 -9.67 -12.53
N LEU A 116 11.54 -8.62 -12.10
CA LEU A 116 11.20 -7.88 -10.88
C LEU A 116 9.86 -7.16 -10.99
N ALA A 117 9.57 -6.52 -12.14
CA ALA A 117 8.28 -5.90 -12.39
C ALA A 117 7.13 -6.93 -12.44
N GLN A 118 7.41 -8.13 -12.93
CA GLN A 118 6.46 -9.24 -12.90
C GLN A 118 6.20 -9.72 -11.46
N LEU A 119 7.23 -9.85 -10.63
CA LEU A 119 7.09 -10.20 -9.21
C LEU A 119 6.34 -9.12 -8.44
N ALA A 120 6.64 -7.83 -8.71
CA ALA A 120 5.88 -6.71 -8.13
C ALA A 120 4.39 -6.80 -8.45
N TRP A 121 4.05 -7.10 -9.71
CA TRP A 121 2.67 -7.28 -10.14
C TRP A 121 1.98 -8.45 -9.43
N TRP A 122 2.61 -9.63 -9.40
CA TRP A 122 2.00 -10.79 -8.74
C TRP A 122 1.84 -10.60 -7.23
N SER A 123 2.82 -9.98 -6.56
CA SER A 123 2.71 -9.66 -5.13
C SER A 123 1.59 -8.64 -4.87
N ALA A 124 1.44 -7.62 -5.74
CA ALA A 124 0.35 -6.65 -5.63
C ALA A 124 -1.02 -7.29 -5.87
N MET A 125 -1.14 -8.21 -6.82
CA MET A 125 -2.37 -8.95 -7.06
C MET A 125 -2.71 -9.89 -5.90
N ALA A 126 -1.73 -10.57 -5.33
CA ALA A 126 -1.93 -11.37 -4.13
C ALA A 126 -2.39 -10.50 -2.94
N THR A 127 -1.76 -9.34 -2.74
CA THR A 127 -2.21 -8.34 -1.75
C THR A 127 -3.67 -7.95 -1.98
N LEU A 128 -4.04 -7.63 -3.22
CA LEU A 128 -5.41 -7.24 -3.58
C LEU A 128 -6.42 -8.33 -3.22
N VAL A 129 -6.16 -9.58 -3.60
CA VAL A 129 -7.06 -10.71 -3.34
C VAL A 129 -7.21 -10.97 -1.84
N VAL A 130 -6.10 -11.03 -1.10
CA VAL A 130 -6.12 -11.27 0.35
C VAL A 130 -6.83 -10.13 1.07
N TRP A 131 -6.58 -8.88 0.66
CA TRP A 131 -7.20 -7.71 1.27
C TRP A 131 -8.71 -7.65 0.99
N TRP A 132 -9.13 -7.93 -0.23
CA TRP A 132 -10.55 -7.96 -0.54
C TRP A 132 -11.27 -9.10 0.16
N ALA A 133 -10.62 -10.27 0.31
CA ALA A 133 -11.16 -11.35 1.12
C ALA A 133 -11.34 -10.92 2.59
N TYR A 134 -10.34 -10.25 3.16
CA TYR A 134 -10.41 -9.70 4.50
C TYR A 134 -11.56 -8.69 4.66
N VAL A 135 -11.67 -7.72 3.76
CA VAL A 135 -12.75 -6.72 3.80
C VAL A 135 -14.13 -7.37 3.60
N ALA A 136 -14.24 -8.35 2.68
CA ALA A 136 -15.50 -9.05 2.46
C ALA A 136 -15.96 -9.85 3.68
N LEU A 137 -15.02 -10.50 4.40
CA LEU A 137 -15.31 -11.18 5.67
C LEU A 137 -15.73 -10.19 6.76
N GLY A 138 -15.02 -9.05 6.87
CA GLY A 138 -15.40 -7.98 7.80
C GLY A 138 -16.77 -7.37 7.50
N LEU A 139 -17.12 -7.22 6.22
CA LEU A 139 -18.49 -6.80 5.82
C LEU A 139 -19.55 -7.85 6.13
N GLY A 140 -19.17 -9.12 6.28
CA GLY A 140 -20.06 -10.18 6.74
C GLY A 140 -20.60 -9.96 8.16
N LEU A 141 -19.94 -9.12 8.97
CA LEU A 141 -20.42 -8.68 10.29
C LEU A 141 -21.71 -7.81 10.19
N PHE A 142 -22.06 -7.32 9.01
CA PHE A 142 -23.36 -6.69 8.76
C PHE A 142 -24.51 -7.69 8.52
N ALA A 143 -24.18 -8.98 8.42
CA ALA A 143 -25.23 -10.01 8.35
C ALA A 143 -25.94 -10.13 9.71
N ASP A 144 -27.01 -10.93 9.72
CA ASP A 144 -27.75 -11.20 10.94
C ASP A 144 -26.82 -11.77 12.03
N PRO A 145 -26.65 -11.08 13.19
CA PRO A 145 -25.74 -11.51 14.26
C PRO A 145 -26.07 -12.91 14.83
N GLU A 146 -27.36 -13.30 14.80
CA GLU A 146 -27.81 -14.61 15.28
C GLU A 146 -27.46 -15.75 14.33
N ASN A 147 -27.29 -15.44 13.02
CA ASN A 147 -27.09 -16.42 11.96
C ASN A 147 -25.79 -16.17 11.17
N LEU A 148 -24.72 -15.74 11.81
CA LEU A 148 -23.42 -15.53 11.17
C LEU A 148 -22.91 -16.83 10.51
N PRO A 149 -22.45 -16.78 9.24
CA PRO A 149 -21.78 -17.91 8.61
C PRO A 149 -20.56 -18.36 9.46
N PRO A 150 -20.23 -19.65 9.51
CA PRO A 150 -19.11 -20.16 10.31
C PRO A 150 -17.79 -19.41 10.07
N LEU A 151 -17.49 -19.09 8.81
CA LEU A 151 -16.28 -18.36 8.44
C LEU A 151 -16.24 -16.93 9.00
N VAL A 152 -17.38 -16.26 9.13
CA VAL A 152 -17.47 -14.92 9.71
C VAL A 152 -17.45 -15.02 11.23
N ARG A 153 -18.02 -16.08 11.81
CA ARG A 153 -18.00 -16.33 13.24
C ARG A 153 -16.58 -16.51 13.76
N ASP A 154 -15.75 -17.22 13.01
CA ASP A 154 -14.37 -17.54 13.37
C ASP A 154 -13.36 -16.52 12.76
N PHE A 155 -13.84 -15.37 12.33
CA PHE A 155 -13.04 -14.37 11.60
C PHE A 155 -11.84 -13.86 12.40
N ASP A 156 -11.95 -13.75 13.72
CA ASP A 156 -10.87 -13.26 14.60
C ASP A 156 -9.61 -14.12 14.49
N VAL A 157 -9.77 -15.44 14.38
CA VAL A 157 -8.64 -16.37 14.19
C VAL A 157 -7.89 -16.07 12.87
N LEU A 158 -8.60 -15.56 11.86
CA LEU A 158 -8.03 -15.25 10.55
C LEU A 158 -7.49 -13.84 10.44
N THR A 159 -7.89 -12.92 11.33
CA THR A 159 -7.52 -11.50 11.23
C THR A 159 -6.01 -11.31 11.28
N VAL A 160 -5.32 -11.86 12.29
CA VAL A 160 -3.87 -11.68 12.42
C VAL A 160 -3.09 -12.26 11.22
N PRO A 161 -3.30 -13.52 10.79
CA PRO A 161 -2.57 -14.06 9.64
C PRO A 161 -2.92 -13.35 8.34
N LEU A 162 -4.19 -12.99 8.08
CA LEU A 162 -4.58 -12.32 6.84
C LEU A 162 -4.01 -10.90 6.76
N VAL A 163 -4.19 -10.08 7.80
CA VAL A 163 -3.71 -8.69 7.84
C VAL A 163 -2.19 -8.64 7.78
N SER A 164 -1.50 -9.56 8.47
CA SER A 164 -0.04 -9.66 8.40
C SER A 164 0.44 -10.09 7.00
N ALA A 165 -0.20 -11.09 6.41
CA ALA A 165 0.15 -11.56 5.07
C ALA A 165 -0.04 -10.46 4.02
N LEU A 166 -1.16 -9.71 4.05
CA LEU A 166 -1.41 -8.63 3.11
C LEU A 166 -0.39 -7.49 3.24
N SER A 167 -0.01 -7.15 4.47
CA SER A 167 0.97 -6.09 4.74
C SER A 167 2.37 -6.49 4.24
N LEU A 168 2.80 -7.72 4.48
CA LEU A 168 4.08 -8.25 4.01
C LEU A 168 4.12 -8.41 2.49
N LEU A 169 3.03 -8.87 1.86
CA LEU A 169 2.91 -8.96 0.40
C LEU A 169 2.97 -7.57 -0.26
N ALA A 170 2.32 -6.56 0.36
CA ALA A 170 2.38 -5.19 -0.12
C ALA A 170 3.80 -4.61 -0.03
N LEU A 171 4.52 -4.84 1.07
CA LEU A 171 5.94 -4.48 1.20
C LEU A 171 6.80 -5.18 0.15
N ALA A 172 6.61 -6.48 -0.07
CA ALA A 172 7.32 -7.23 -1.10
C ALA A 172 7.07 -6.66 -2.51
N SER A 173 5.80 -6.31 -2.82
CA SER A 173 5.45 -5.63 -4.07
C SER A 173 6.22 -4.33 -4.24
N MET A 174 6.35 -3.52 -3.19
CA MET A 174 7.10 -2.25 -3.23
C MET A 174 8.60 -2.46 -3.42
N VAL A 175 9.20 -3.46 -2.77
CA VAL A 175 10.61 -3.82 -2.97
C VAL A 175 10.87 -4.18 -4.43
N PHE A 176 10.07 -5.09 -4.99
CA PHE A 176 10.24 -5.53 -6.37
C PHE A 176 9.97 -4.39 -7.38
N ALA A 177 8.96 -3.54 -7.12
CA ALA A 177 8.67 -2.37 -7.94
C ALA A 177 9.82 -1.36 -7.93
N ALA A 178 10.35 -1.04 -6.75
CA ALA A 178 11.48 -0.13 -6.57
C ALA A 178 12.74 -0.62 -7.28
N GLU A 179 13.05 -1.92 -7.17
CA GLU A 179 14.18 -2.53 -7.85
C GLU A 179 13.99 -2.59 -9.38
N ALA A 180 12.78 -2.87 -9.87
CA ALA A 180 12.47 -2.83 -11.29
C ALA A 180 12.72 -1.43 -11.88
N VAL A 181 12.19 -0.39 -11.24
CA VAL A 181 12.36 1.00 -11.69
C VAL A 181 13.82 1.46 -11.57
N ARG A 182 14.52 1.04 -10.52
CA ARG A 182 15.96 1.31 -10.33
C ARG A 182 16.80 0.70 -11.45
N GLY A 183 16.50 -0.54 -11.85
CA GLY A 183 17.18 -1.24 -12.95
C GLY A 183 17.06 -0.50 -14.29
N HIS A 184 15.96 0.21 -14.52
CA HIS A 184 15.73 1.04 -15.70
C HIS A 184 16.26 2.48 -15.58
N GLY A 185 16.95 2.81 -14.48
CA GLY A 185 17.63 4.11 -14.30
C GLY A 185 16.71 5.29 -13.99
N VAL A 186 15.40 5.08 -13.89
CA VAL A 186 14.41 6.16 -13.74
C VAL A 186 14.51 6.90 -12.39
N VAL A 187 14.70 6.18 -11.29
CA VAL A 187 14.75 6.76 -9.92
C VAL A 187 15.75 6.01 -9.01
N ARG A 188 17.01 5.96 -9.37
CA ARG A 188 18.02 5.13 -8.70
C ARG A 188 18.11 5.32 -7.19
N ARG A 189 18.19 6.59 -6.72
CA ARG A 189 18.35 6.89 -5.27
C ARG A 189 17.06 6.58 -4.50
N ALA A 190 15.92 7.05 -4.99
CA ALA A 190 14.65 6.83 -4.34
C ALA A 190 14.22 5.35 -4.37
N GLY A 191 14.48 4.64 -5.49
CA GLY A 191 14.26 3.19 -5.55
C GLY A 191 15.06 2.46 -4.46
N ARG A 192 16.36 2.78 -4.29
CA ARG A 192 17.18 2.20 -3.22
C ARG A 192 16.63 2.54 -1.82
N ALA A 193 16.22 3.79 -1.59
CA ALA A 193 15.61 4.21 -0.33
C ALA A 193 14.32 3.44 -0.04
N THR A 194 13.44 3.31 -1.04
CA THR A 194 12.19 2.52 -0.93
C THR A 194 12.49 1.06 -0.58
N THR A 195 13.43 0.42 -1.29
CA THR A 195 13.84 -0.96 -1.02
C THR A 195 14.31 -1.12 0.43
N VAL A 196 15.25 -0.27 0.88
CA VAL A 196 15.80 -0.34 2.24
C VAL A 196 14.71 -0.12 3.29
N VAL A 197 13.89 0.92 3.14
CA VAL A 197 12.81 1.23 4.09
C VAL A 197 11.79 0.09 4.14
N SER A 198 11.37 -0.45 2.99
CA SER A 198 10.39 -1.53 2.95
C SER A 198 10.93 -2.84 3.55
N ILE A 199 12.20 -3.17 3.31
CA ILE A 199 12.84 -4.35 3.93
C ILE A 199 12.94 -4.17 5.44
N LEU A 200 13.40 -3.01 5.91
CA LEU A 200 13.51 -2.73 7.35
C LEU A 200 12.14 -2.83 8.05
N LEU A 201 11.12 -2.22 7.46
CA LEU A 201 9.76 -2.31 7.98
C LEU A 201 9.23 -3.75 7.95
N GLY A 202 9.52 -4.52 6.91
CA GLY A 202 9.17 -5.94 6.85
C GLY A 202 9.84 -6.75 7.95
N VAL A 203 11.14 -6.56 8.18
CA VAL A 203 11.88 -7.25 9.25
C VAL A 203 11.33 -6.86 10.62
N VAL A 204 11.15 -5.56 10.90
CA VAL A 204 10.58 -5.08 12.17
C VAL A 204 9.19 -5.66 12.38
N SER A 205 8.35 -5.69 11.34
CA SER A 205 7.00 -6.25 11.41
C SER A 205 7.00 -7.74 11.74
N VAL A 206 7.89 -8.53 11.13
CA VAL A 206 8.02 -9.96 11.43
C VAL A 206 8.52 -10.18 12.86
N VAL A 207 9.52 -9.40 13.29
CA VAL A 207 10.03 -9.48 14.67
C VAL A 207 8.94 -9.12 15.68
N ALA A 208 8.16 -8.07 15.43
CA ALA A 208 7.04 -7.68 16.28
C ALA A 208 5.97 -8.78 16.33
N LEU A 209 5.58 -9.32 15.17
CA LEU A 209 4.59 -10.40 15.07
C LEU A 209 5.00 -11.65 15.87
N VAL A 210 6.27 -12.05 15.77
CA VAL A 210 6.81 -13.18 16.54
C VAL A 210 6.93 -12.82 18.01
N GLY A 211 7.37 -11.59 18.34
CA GLY A 211 7.55 -11.11 19.70
C GLY A 211 6.24 -11.02 20.50
N THR A 212 5.12 -10.73 19.83
CA THR A 212 3.78 -10.75 20.41
C THR A 212 3.13 -12.15 20.42
N GLY A 213 3.82 -13.18 19.95
CA GLY A 213 3.24 -14.52 19.82
C GLY A 213 2.06 -14.58 18.85
N PHE A 214 2.08 -13.76 17.80
CA PHE A 214 0.99 -13.60 16.82
C PHE A 214 -0.31 -13.03 17.43
N ALA A 215 -0.21 -12.26 18.54
CA ALA A 215 -1.37 -11.61 19.12
C ALA A 215 -1.83 -10.38 18.33
N ASP A 216 -0.88 -9.62 17.76
CA ASP A 216 -1.16 -8.37 17.05
C ASP A 216 -0.82 -8.49 15.55
N PRO A 217 -1.71 -8.06 14.66
CA PRO A 217 -1.45 -8.08 13.23
C PRO A 217 -0.47 -6.98 12.81
N VAL A 218 0.27 -7.25 11.73
CA VAL A 218 1.10 -6.23 11.07
C VAL A 218 0.19 -5.21 10.37
N ALA A 219 0.10 -4.01 10.93
CA ALA A 219 -0.80 -2.99 10.41
C ALA A 219 -0.44 -2.58 8.96
N PRO A 220 -1.44 -2.39 8.06
CA PRO A 220 -1.20 -1.99 6.68
C PRO A 220 -0.48 -0.64 6.51
N ILE A 221 -0.46 0.20 7.53
CA ILE A 221 0.22 1.51 7.51
C ILE A 221 1.73 1.40 7.27
N VAL A 222 2.34 0.24 7.45
CA VAL A 222 3.77 0.00 7.18
C VAL A 222 4.16 0.25 5.71
N ILE A 223 3.19 0.24 4.78
CA ILE A 223 3.44 0.53 3.36
C ILE A 223 3.57 2.03 3.05
N VAL A 224 3.12 2.90 3.94
CA VAL A 224 3.05 4.36 3.72
C VAL A 224 4.41 4.97 3.40
N PRO A 225 5.48 4.75 4.17
CA PRO A 225 6.77 5.38 3.88
C PRO A 225 7.33 4.98 2.51
N GLY A 226 7.31 3.69 2.19
CA GLY A 226 7.77 3.19 0.89
C GLY A 226 6.95 3.73 -0.27
N GLY A 227 5.62 3.73 -0.14
CA GLY A 227 4.69 4.25 -1.14
C GLY A 227 4.88 5.75 -1.41
N LEU A 228 5.09 6.56 -0.37
CA LEU A 228 5.38 7.99 -0.52
C LEU A 228 6.71 8.23 -1.24
N ILE A 229 7.78 7.59 -0.80
CA ILE A 229 9.11 7.75 -1.40
C ILE A 229 9.06 7.40 -2.89
N LEU A 230 8.51 6.23 -3.22
CA LEU A 230 8.44 5.75 -4.60
C LEU A 230 7.48 6.59 -5.43
N GLY A 231 6.31 6.91 -4.92
CA GLY A 231 5.30 7.70 -5.60
C GLY A 231 5.81 9.10 -5.97
N ILE A 232 6.35 9.85 -5.01
CA ILE A 232 6.92 11.19 -5.25
C ILE A 232 8.09 11.12 -6.23
N ALA A 233 8.96 10.11 -6.10
CA ALA A 233 10.09 9.96 -6.99
C ALA A 233 9.66 9.69 -8.44
N LEU A 234 8.65 8.85 -8.66
CA LEU A 234 8.10 8.57 -9.99
C LEU A 234 7.44 9.80 -10.62
N LEU A 235 6.74 10.63 -9.83
CA LEU A 235 6.17 11.89 -10.30
C LEU A 235 7.24 12.90 -10.73
N ARG A 236 8.41 12.88 -10.07
CA ARG A 236 9.55 13.76 -10.34
C ARG A 236 10.55 13.17 -11.33
N ALA A 237 10.33 11.94 -11.78
CA ALA A 237 11.24 11.27 -12.69
C ALA A 237 11.36 12.04 -14.00
N GLN A 238 12.59 12.39 -14.39
CA GLN A 238 12.91 12.91 -15.70
C GLN A 238 13.49 11.76 -16.54
N ARG A 239 13.20 11.72 -17.83
CA ARG A 239 13.90 10.78 -18.70
C ARG A 239 15.40 11.09 -18.64
N PRO A 240 16.26 10.07 -18.47
CA PRO A 240 17.69 10.28 -18.65
C PRO A 240 17.91 10.81 -20.08
N ALA A 241 18.67 11.90 -20.22
CA ALA A 241 19.13 12.35 -21.52
C ALA A 241 19.85 11.17 -22.17
N HIS A 242 19.40 10.75 -23.35
CA HIS A 242 20.14 9.78 -24.13
C HIS A 242 21.49 10.43 -24.49
N THR A 243 22.55 10.04 -23.77
CA THR A 243 23.93 10.22 -24.23
C THR A 243 24.10 9.23 -25.37
N GLY A 244 23.80 9.68 -26.61
CA GLY A 244 24.15 8.98 -27.81
C GLY A 244 25.63 9.14 -28.13
#